data_cdfc1256f15cbceed754c1fecb8751ba
#
_entry.id   cdfc1256f15cbceed754c1fecb8751ba
#
_cell.length_a   1.000
_cell.length_b   1.000
_cell.length_c   1.000
_cell.angle_alpha   90.00
_cell.angle_beta   90.00
_cell.angle_gamma   90.00
#
_symmetry.space_group_name_H-M   'P 1'
#
loop_
_entity.id
_entity.type
_entity.pdbx_description
1 polymer ?
#
loop_
_entity_poly.entity_id
_entity_poly.type
_entity_poly.pdbx_seq_one_letter_code
_entity_poly.pdbx_strand_id
1 'polypeptide(L)'
;MKSIRKPALVALVAAFTASCPAQASPQGWQTASDIGVYSLMAVSIGLPLAGKDTQGALQAVVSIGAASLIATGLKETFPKTRPDGSDRKSFPSGHTSNAFAAAASLAERQGLAVGIPAFAVAGFVGLARVEGKKHYWSDVAVGAGIGSLAGFLITRKHPEARQSALYPWGDSKSAGFTYATRF
;
A
#
# COMPACT_ATOMS: atom_id res chain seq x y z
N MET A 1 -4.43 -24.21 -17.54
CA MET A 1 -3.84 -22.94 -17.05
C MET A 1 -3.58 -23.09 -15.56
N LYS A 2 -2.31 -23.09 -15.12
CA LYS A 2 -1.96 -23.28 -13.70
C LYS A 2 -2.27 -21.97 -12.93
N SER A 3 -3.19 -22.06 -11.97
CA SER A 3 -3.50 -21.01 -11.02
C SER A 3 -2.23 -20.61 -10.25
N ILE A 4 -1.78 -19.37 -10.39
CA ILE A 4 -0.72 -18.82 -9.54
C ILE A 4 -1.24 -18.86 -8.10
N ARG A 5 -0.59 -19.64 -7.27
CA ARG A 5 -1.04 -19.93 -5.90
C ARG A 5 -0.98 -18.67 -5.06
N LYS A 6 -2.17 -18.16 -4.69
CA LYS A 6 -2.38 -17.01 -3.80
C LYS A 6 -1.70 -17.08 -2.40
N PRO A 7 -1.23 -18.23 -1.87
CA PRO A 7 -0.50 -18.28 -0.60
C PRO A 7 0.85 -17.55 -0.59
N ALA A 8 1.48 -17.32 -1.77
CA ALA A 8 2.76 -16.63 -1.82
C ALA A 8 2.67 -15.14 -1.42
N LEU A 9 1.55 -14.45 -1.70
CA LEU A 9 1.36 -13.06 -1.33
C LEU A 9 1.09 -12.89 0.17
N VAL A 10 0.31 -13.81 0.76
CA VAL A 10 0.05 -13.83 2.21
C VAL A 10 1.33 -14.15 2.98
N ALA A 11 2.15 -15.07 2.47
CA ALA A 11 3.46 -15.38 3.05
C ALA A 11 4.45 -14.20 2.98
N LEU A 12 4.41 -13.41 1.91
CA LEU A 12 5.25 -12.21 1.77
C LEU A 12 4.88 -11.14 2.81
N VAL A 13 3.58 -10.90 3.05
CA VAL A 13 3.10 -9.96 4.07
C VAL A 13 3.44 -10.45 5.48
N ALA A 14 3.28 -11.75 5.77
CA ALA A 14 3.61 -12.33 7.06
C ALA A 14 5.12 -12.30 7.36
N ALA A 15 5.97 -12.53 6.37
CA ALA A 15 7.42 -12.44 6.53
C ALA A 15 7.89 -11.00 6.81
N PHE A 16 7.18 -9.99 6.27
CA PHE A 16 7.52 -8.59 6.48
C PHE A 16 7.22 -8.11 7.90
N THR A 17 6.17 -8.64 8.54
CA THR A 17 5.80 -8.27 9.93
C THR A 17 6.65 -8.96 10.99
N ALA A 18 7.23 -10.12 10.68
CA ALA A 18 8.02 -10.92 11.63
C ALA A 18 9.45 -10.37 11.88
N SER A 19 9.94 -9.46 11.04
CA SER A 19 11.32 -8.96 11.10
C SER A 19 11.45 -7.56 11.71
N CYS A 20 10.42 -7.00 12.35
CA CYS A 20 10.52 -5.70 13.03
C CYS A 20 11.05 -5.89 14.45
N PRO A 21 12.36 -5.64 14.74
CA PRO A 21 12.84 -5.66 16.11
C PRO A 21 12.24 -4.47 16.86
N ALA A 22 11.79 -4.70 18.09
CA ALA A 22 11.19 -3.70 18.96
C ALA A 22 12.16 -2.53 19.34
N GLN A 23 13.37 -2.53 18.81
CA GLN A 23 14.44 -1.52 19.03
C GLN A 23 15.09 -1.09 17.70
N ALA A 24 14.32 -0.98 16.62
CA ALA A 24 14.86 -0.50 15.36
C ALA A 24 15.31 0.97 15.49
N SER A 25 16.53 1.27 15.05
CA SER A 25 17.03 2.64 14.95
C SER A 25 16.16 3.46 13.97
N PRO A 26 16.15 4.81 14.06
CA PRO A 26 15.45 5.63 13.07
C PRO A 26 15.83 5.28 11.62
N GLN A 27 17.08 4.92 11.36
CA GLN A 27 17.56 4.47 10.06
C GLN A 27 16.95 3.11 9.66
N GLY A 28 16.83 2.17 10.62
CA GLY A 28 16.20 0.88 10.40
C GLY A 28 14.71 1.04 9.98
N TRP A 29 13.98 1.94 10.65
CA TRP A 29 12.61 2.29 10.29
C TRP A 29 12.51 2.92 8.89
N GLN A 30 13.45 3.81 8.53
CA GLN A 30 13.50 4.39 7.19
C GLN A 30 13.71 3.30 6.13
N THR A 31 14.70 2.42 6.32
CA THR A 31 14.95 1.29 5.40
C THR A 31 13.72 0.38 5.28
N ALA A 32 13.06 0.05 6.40
CA ALA A 32 11.84 -0.76 6.38
C ALA A 32 10.71 -0.09 5.58
N SER A 33 10.56 1.25 5.72
CA SER A 33 9.58 2.00 4.93
C SER A 33 9.92 2.02 3.43
N ASP A 34 11.19 2.11 3.08
CA ASP A 34 11.64 2.10 1.69
C ASP A 34 11.37 0.74 1.04
N ILE A 35 11.74 -0.34 1.72
CA ILE A 35 11.42 -1.71 1.27
C ILE A 35 9.90 -1.88 1.11
N GLY A 36 9.11 -1.42 2.09
CA GLY A 36 7.65 -1.53 2.06
C GLY A 36 7.02 -0.81 0.86
N VAL A 37 7.37 0.45 0.63
CA VAL A 37 6.78 1.22 -0.46
C VAL A 37 7.20 0.68 -1.83
N TYR A 38 8.49 0.38 -2.03
CA TYR A 38 8.96 -0.14 -3.32
C TYR A 38 8.41 -1.53 -3.61
N SER A 39 8.25 -2.39 -2.61
CA SER A 39 7.61 -3.69 -2.76
C SER A 39 6.15 -3.56 -3.16
N LEU A 40 5.38 -2.65 -2.51
CA LEU A 40 3.98 -2.39 -2.90
C LEU A 40 3.87 -1.86 -4.32
N MET A 41 4.72 -0.92 -4.71
CA MET A 41 4.76 -0.37 -6.07
C MET A 41 5.04 -1.48 -7.08
N ALA A 42 6.06 -2.30 -6.84
CA ALA A 42 6.42 -3.43 -7.70
C ALA A 42 5.28 -4.45 -7.83
N VAL A 43 4.62 -4.80 -6.72
CA VAL A 43 3.48 -5.73 -6.72
C VAL A 43 2.26 -5.13 -7.43
N SER A 44 1.97 -3.83 -7.23
CA SER A 44 0.82 -3.18 -7.87
C SER A 44 0.94 -3.11 -9.40
N ILE A 45 2.14 -3.11 -9.92
CA ILE A 45 2.43 -3.13 -11.36
C ILE A 45 2.62 -4.58 -11.85
N GLY A 46 3.43 -5.36 -11.14
CA GLY A 46 3.84 -6.70 -11.56
C GLY A 46 2.72 -7.74 -11.50
N LEU A 47 1.83 -7.66 -10.51
CA LEU A 47 0.74 -8.64 -10.39
C LEU A 47 -0.27 -8.55 -11.54
N PRO A 48 -0.75 -7.37 -11.96
CA PRO A 48 -1.54 -7.23 -13.18
C PRO A 48 -0.79 -7.73 -14.44
N LEU A 49 0.49 -7.37 -14.60
CA LEU A 49 1.30 -7.81 -15.75
C LEU A 49 1.42 -9.33 -15.82
N ALA A 50 1.66 -10.00 -14.70
CA ALA A 50 1.70 -11.46 -14.65
C ALA A 50 0.35 -12.11 -15.03
N GLY A 51 -0.76 -11.39 -14.78
CA GLY A 51 -2.11 -11.73 -15.23
C GLY A 51 -2.44 -11.30 -16.66
N LYS A 52 -1.47 -10.76 -17.43
CA LYS A 52 -1.65 -10.16 -18.77
C LYS A 52 -2.60 -8.94 -18.79
N ASP A 53 -2.79 -8.31 -17.65
CA ASP A 53 -3.59 -7.10 -17.48
C ASP A 53 -2.71 -5.85 -17.58
N THR A 54 -2.33 -5.48 -18.79
CA THR A 54 -1.49 -4.30 -19.07
C THR A 54 -2.19 -3.00 -18.66
N GLN A 55 -3.52 -2.95 -18.79
CA GLN A 55 -4.31 -1.79 -18.40
C GLN A 55 -4.26 -1.56 -16.88
N GLY A 56 -4.39 -2.62 -16.08
CA GLY A 56 -4.27 -2.54 -14.63
C GLY A 56 -2.88 -2.07 -14.18
N ALA A 57 -1.83 -2.58 -14.83
CA ALA A 57 -0.47 -2.13 -14.57
C ALA A 57 -0.27 -0.64 -14.90
N LEU A 58 -0.77 -0.19 -16.06
CA LEU A 58 -0.71 1.21 -16.46
C LEU A 58 -1.47 2.11 -15.47
N GLN A 59 -2.66 1.71 -15.05
CA GLN A 59 -3.44 2.45 -14.06
C GLN A 59 -2.72 2.56 -12.71
N ALA A 60 -2.04 1.50 -12.27
CA ALA A 60 -1.20 1.55 -11.07
C ALA A 60 -0.05 2.56 -11.20
N VAL A 61 0.66 2.55 -12.34
CA VAL A 61 1.73 3.52 -12.62
C VAL A 61 1.19 4.96 -12.61
N VAL A 62 0.06 5.20 -13.27
CA VAL A 62 -0.56 6.54 -13.33
C VAL A 62 -1.04 6.98 -11.95
N SER A 63 -1.63 6.08 -11.15
CA SER A 63 -2.10 6.37 -9.79
C SER A 63 -0.94 6.77 -8.87
N ILE A 64 0.16 6.01 -8.90
CA ILE A 64 1.37 6.29 -8.12
C ILE A 64 2.01 7.60 -8.60
N GLY A 65 2.10 7.79 -9.91
CA GLY A 65 2.64 9.02 -10.51
C GLY A 65 1.84 10.26 -10.11
N ALA A 66 0.51 10.19 -10.15
CA ALA A 66 -0.38 11.27 -9.72
C ALA A 66 -0.20 11.59 -8.22
N ALA A 67 -0.17 10.55 -7.36
CA ALA A 67 0.07 10.73 -5.94
C ALA A 67 1.44 11.37 -5.66
N SER A 68 2.49 10.95 -6.38
CA SER A 68 3.83 11.53 -6.29
C SER A 68 3.86 13.00 -6.70
N LEU A 69 3.22 13.33 -7.82
CA LEU A 69 3.18 14.72 -8.34
C LEU A 69 2.44 15.65 -7.37
N ILE A 70 1.28 15.21 -6.87
CA ILE A 70 0.51 15.99 -5.89
C ILE A 70 1.32 16.18 -4.61
N ALA A 71 1.92 15.11 -4.08
CA ALA A 71 2.75 15.20 -2.88
C ALA A 71 3.96 16.11 -3.08
N THR A 72 4.59 16.08 -4.24
CA THR A 72 5.75 16.94 -4.55
C THR A 72 5.31 18.41 -4.67
N GLY A 73 4.23 18.70 -5.38
CA GLY A 73 3.69 20.05 -5.49
C GLY A 73 3.33 20.66 -4.12
N LEU A 74 2.70 19.87 -3.26
CA LEU A 74 2.38 20.33 -1.91
C LEU A 74 3.61 20.54 -1.02
N LYS A 75 4.70 19.78 -1.21
CA LYS A 75 5.98 20.00 -0.49
C LYS A 75 6.61 21.36 -0.82
N GLU A 76 6.53 21.78 -2.06
CA GLU A 76 7.06 23.07 -2.47
C GLU A 76 6.16 24.23 -2.01
N THR A 77 4.84 24.02 -1.95
CA THR A 77 3.86 25.04 -1.53
C THR A 77 3.79 25.19 -0.01
N PHE A 78 3.93 24.10 0.73
CA PHE A 78 3.78 24.08 2.20
C PHE A 78 5.03 23.51 2.88
N PRO A 79 6.15 24.24 2.87
CA PRO A 79 7.40 23.77 3.43
C PRO A 79 7.26 23.57 4.95
N LYS A 80 7.49 22.35 5.44
CA LYS A 80 7.40 21.96 6.85
C LYS A 80 8.65 21.21 7.26
N THR A 81 9.31 21.65 8.33
CA THR A 81 10.52 21.01 8.85
C THR A 81 10.20 19.61 9.34
N ARG A 82 11.09 18.65 9.03
CA ARG A 82 10.99 17.26 9.49
C ARG A 82 11.24 17.14 11.00
N PRO A 83 10.72 16.08 11.66
CA PRO A 83 11.01 15.82 13.07
C PRO A 83 12.51 15.69 13.40
N ASP A 84 13.32 15.17 12.46
CA ASP A 84 14.79 15.05 12.60
C ASP A 84 15.56 16.31 12.18
N GLY A 85 14.89 17.37 11.76
CA GLY A 85 15.50 18.62 11.32
C GLY A 85 16.28 18.54 10.00
N SER A 86 16.26 17.42 9.28
CA SER A 86 17.11 17.19 8.10
C SER A 86 16.79 18.12 6.90
N ASP A 87 15.53 18.46 6.72
CA ASP A 87 15.06 19.37 5.65
C ASP A 87 13.67 19.96 5.95
N ARG A 88 13.13 20.74 5.01
CA ARG A 88 11.79 21.35 5.09
C ARG A 88 10.77 20.65 4.20
N LYS A 89 10.93 19.38 3.88
CA LYS A 89 10.07 18.59 2.99
C LYS A 89 9.25 17.52 3.74
N SER A 90 8.79 17.86 4.96
CA SER A 90 8.00 16.93 5.76
C SER A 90 6.60 16.72 5.18
N PHE A 91 5.88 17.77 4.80
CA PHE A 91 4.48 17.69 4.39
C PHE A 91 4.28 17.71 2.88
N PRO A 92 3.41 16.82 2.37
CA PRO A 92 2.94 15.57 2.95
C PRO A 92 3.94 14.43 2.81
N SER A 93 3.67 13.23 3.38
CA SER A 93 4.53 12.07 3.25
C SER A 93 4.40 11.42 1.86
N GLY A 94 5.40 11.57 1.01
CA GLY A 94 5.41 10.97 -0.33
C GLY A 94 5.48 9.43 -0.32
N HIS A 95 6.23 8.81 0.60
CA HIS A 95 6.25 7.35 0.75
C HIS A 95 4.86 6.81 1.09
N THR A 96 4.17 7.46 2.02
CA THR A 96 2.80 7.08 2.38
C THR A 96 1.84 7.29 1.20
N SER A 97 1.95 8.41 0.47
CA SER A 97 1.12 8.66 -0.72
C SER A 97 1.27 7.54 -1.76
N ASN A 98 2.51 7.16 -2.07
CA ASN A 98 2.78 6.12 -3.05
C ASN A 98 2.35 4.74 -2.57
N ALA A 99 2.58 4.40 -1.30
CA ALA A 99 2.15 3.13 -0.72
C ALA A 99 0.63 2.98 -0.74
N PHE A 100 -0.11 4.03 -0.37
CA PHE A 100 -1.58 4.01 -0.39
C PHE A 100 -2.14 4.04 -1.80
N ALA A 101 -1.50 4.71 -2.77
CA ALA A 101 -1.90 4.66 -4.17
C ALA A 101 -1.73 3.23 -4.74
N ALA A 102 -0.61 2.58 -4.46
CA ALA A 102 -0.37 1.19 -4.86
C ALA A 102 -1.37 0.24 -4.21
N ALA A 103 -1.65 0.40 -2.90
CA ALA A 103 -2.61 -0.44 -2.17
C ALA A 103 -4.04 -0.26 -2.69
N ALA A 104 -4.48 0.97 -2.95
CA ALA A 104 -5.79 1.27 -3.50
C ALA A 104 -5.94 0.71 -4.93
N SER A 105 -4.91 0.83 -5.77
CA SER A 105 -4.89 0.22 -7.10
C SER A 105 -5.01 -1.30 -7.04
N LEU A 106 -4.31 -1.95 -6.10
CA LEU A 106 -4.44 -3.39 -5.87
C LEU A 106 -5.84 -3.78 -5.40
N ALA A 107 -6.42 -3.00 -4.47
CA ALA A 107 -7.77 -3.26 -3.96
C ALA A 107 -8.83 -3.18 -5.07
N GLU A 108 -8.77 -2.14 -5.91
CA GLU A 108 -9.70 -1.98 -7.03
C GLU A 108 -9.50 -3.04 -8.10
N ARG A 109 -8.26 -3.36 -8.46
CA ARG A 109 -7.98 -4.24 -9.60
C ARG A 109 -8.01 -5.72 -9.26
N GLN A 110 -7.55 -6.09 -8.07
CA GLN A 110 -7.38 -7.49 -7.62
C GLN A 110 -8.40 -7.90 -6.55
N GLY A 111 -9.19 -6.93 -6.07
CA GLY A 111 -10.19 -7.16 -5.03
C GLY A 111 -9.65 -7.11 -3.60
N LEU A 112 -10.58 -7.12 -2.63
CA LEU A 112 -10.27 -6.88 -1.22
C LEU A 112 -9.33 -7.92 -0.60
N ALA A 113 -9.32 -9.17 -1.09
CA ALA A 113 -8.41 -10.20 -0.58
C ALA A 113 -6.93 -9.85 -0.78
N VAL A 114 -6.60 -9.04 -1.80
CA VAL A 114 -5.26 -8.49 -2.05
C VAL A 114 -5.14 -7.08 -1.46
N GLY A 115 -6.21 -6.30 -1.54
CA GLY A 115 -6.25 -4.92 -1.07
C GLY A 115 -6.04 -4.78 0.43
N ILE A 116 -6.70 -5.60 1.26
CA ILE A 116 -6.57 -5.51 2.73
C ILE A 116 -5.12 -5.71 3.18
N PRO A 117 -4.40 -6.78 2.79
CA PRO A 117 -2.97 -6.90 3.09
C PRO A 117 -2.13 -5.75 2.54
N ALA A 118 -2.43 -5.25 1.35
CA ALA A 118 -1.71 -4.13 0.76
C ALA A 118 -1.89 -2.85 1.59
N PHE A 119 -3.09 -2.55 2.07
CA PHE A 119 -3.34 -1.42 2.99
C PHE A 119 -2.67 -1.60 4.34
N ALA A 120 -2.56 -2.82 4.86
CA ALA A 120 -1.80 -3.08 6.09
C ALA A 120 -0.31 -2.73 5.91
N VAL A 121 0.29 -3.11 4.78
CA VAL A 121 1.68 -2.73 4.45
C VAL A 121 1.79 -1.21 4.24
N ALA A 122 0.83 -0.56 3.58
CA ALA A 122 0.83 0.89 3.40
C ALA A 122 0.73 1.64 4.74
N GLY A 123 -0.10 1.16 5.67
CA GLY A 123 -0.17 1.66 7.04
C GLY A 123 1.15 1.50 7.79
N PHE A 124 1.80 0.34 7.65
CA PHE A 124 3.14 0.10 8.20
C PHE A 124 4.18 1.08 7.63
N VAL A 125 4.15 1.34 6.31
CA VAL A 125 5.03 2.37 5.70
C VAL A 125 4.81 3.72 6.37
N GLY A 126 3.56 4.15 6.59
CA GLY A 126 3.24 5.39 7.28
C GLY A 126 3.80 5.43 8.71
N LEU A 127 3.57 4.37 9.50
CA LEU A 127 4.12 4.22 10.84
C LEU A 127 5.66 4.33 10.82
N ALA A 128 6.30 3.60 9.93
CA ALA A 128 7.76 3.56 9.81
C ALA A 128 8.36 4.94 9.44
N ARG A 129 7.61 5.79 8.71
CA ARG A 129 8.03 7.18 8.44
C ARG A 129 7.97 8.06 9.69
N VAL A 130 7.05 7.81 10.61
CA VAL A 130 6.95 8.53 11.88
C VAL A 130 8.04 8.06 12.85
N GLU A 131 8.19 6.76 13.03
CA GLU A 131 9.24 6.16 13.89
C GLU A 131 10.64 6.50 13.38
N GLY A 132 10.83 6.56 12.06
CA GLY A 132 12.06 7.00 11.40
C GLY A 132 12.31 8.51 11.48
N LYS A 133 11.47 9.28 12.19
CA LYS A 133 11.60 10.75 12.39
C LYS A 133 11.60 11.56 11.08
N LYS A 134 11.03 11.05 10.00
CA LYS A 134 10.97 11.75 8.71
C LYS A 134 9.67 12.54 8.52
N HIS A 135 8.58 12.12 9.17
CA HIS A 135 7.26 12.71 9.02
C HIS A 135 6.49 12.76 10.34
N TYR A 136 5.55 13.70 10.47
CA TYR A 136 4.56 13.73 11.53
C TYR A 136 3.34 12.90 11.13
N TRP A 137 2.51 12.51 12.09
CA TRP A 137 1.26 11.78 11.82
C TRP A 137 0.33 12.53 10.85
N SER A 138 0.27 13.86 10.94
CA SER A 138 -0.51 14.68 10.01
C SER A 138 -0.03 14.54 8.56
N ASP A 139 1.29 14.45 8.34
CA ASP A 139 1.88 14.31 7.02
C ASP A 139 1.56 12.94 6.42
N VAL A 140 1.54 11.92 7.27
CA VAL A 140 1.16 10.55 6.93
C VAL A 140 -0.33 10.46 6.62
N ALA A 141 -1.19 11.06 7.44
CA ALA A 141 -2.64 11.05 7.22
C ALA A 141 -3.03 11.70 5.89
N VAL A 142 -2.45 12.88 5.59
CA VAL A 142 -2.68 13.57 4.31
C VAL A 142 -2.09 12.77 3.15
N GLY A 143 -0.89 12.19 3.32
CA GLY A 143 -0.29 11.31 2.32
C GLY A 143 -1.16 10.10 2.01
N ALA A 144 -1.71 9.44 3.03
CA ALA A 144 -2.63 8.32 2.89
C ALA A 144 -3.90 8.71 2.12
N GLY A 145 -4.46 9.89 2.42
CA GLY A 145 -5.63 10.43 1.70
C GLY A 145 -5.33 10.66 0.23
N ILE A 146 -4.22 11.34 -0.09
CA ILE A 146 -3.78 11.61 -1.49
C ILE A 146 -3.62 10.29 -2.24
N GLY A 147 -2.88 9.33 -1.66
CA GLY A 147 -2.63 8.05 -2.31
C GLY A 147 -3.90 7.25 -2.54
N SER A 148 -4.76 7.14 -1.51
CA SER A 148 -6.04 6.42 -1.63
C SER A 148 -6.94 7.02 -2.71
N LEU A 149 -7.08 8.35 -2.72
CA LEU A 149 -7.88 9.04 -3.75
C LEU A 149 -7.31 8.80 -5.15
N ALA A 150 -6.00 8.94 -5.35
CA ALA A 150 -5.38 8.68 -6.64
C ALA A 150 -5.61 7.22 -7.10
N GLY A 151 -5.42 6.25 -6.20
CA GLY A 151 -5.63 4.85 -6.52
C GLY A 151 -7.08 4.52 -6.87
N PHE A 152 -8.05 4.93 -6.05
CA PHE A 152 -9.48 4.64 -6.29
C PHE A 152 -10.08 5.40 -7.46
N LEU A 153 -9.65 6.64 -7.74
CA LEU A 153 -10.20 7.44 -8.84
C LEU A 153 -9.64 7.05 -10.20
N ILE A 154 -8.37 6.62 -10.26
CA ILE A 154 -7.68 6.31 -11.52
C ILE A 154 -7.82 4.83 -11.87
N THR A 155 -7.72 3.93 -10.88
CA THR A 155 -7.81 2.49 -11.13
C THR A 155 -9.29 2.08 -11.23
N ARG A 156 -9.60 1.33 -12.28
CA ARG A 156 -10.94 0.77 -12.51
C ARG A 156 -10.91 -0.73 -12.27
N LYS A 157 -12.01 -1.28 -11.78
CA LYS A 157 -12.19 -2.73 -11.62
C LYS A 157 -11.93 -3.45 -12.93
N HIS A 158 -11.29 -4.61 -12.85
CA HIS A 158 -11.16 -5.47 -14.02
C HIS A 158 -12.56 -5.93 -14.48
N PRO A 159 -12.90 -5.90 -15.78
CA PRO A 159 -14.23 -6.33 -16.25
C PRO A 159 -14.57 -7.77 -15.82
N GLU A 160 -13.57 -8.61 -15.70
CA GLU A 160 -13.68 -10.00 -15.21
C GLU A 160 -13.25 -10.16 -13.74
N ALA A 161 -13.17 -9.06 -12.98
CA ALA A 161 -12.82 -9.16 -11.57
C ALA A 161 -13.84 -10.03 -10.86
N ARG A 162 -13.50 -11.29 -10.64
CA ARG A 162 -14.27 -12.25 -9.88
C ARG A 162 -14.61 -11.62 -8.54
N GLN A 163 -15.90 -11.54 -8.24
CA GLN A 163 -16.37 -11.10 -6.93
C GLN A 163 -15.86 -12.10 -5.89
N SER A 164 -14.73 -11.78 -5.29
CA SER A 164 -14.19 -12.55 -4.18
C SER A 164 -14.59 -11.86 -2.89
N ALA A 165 -15.22 -12.55 -2.00
CA ALA A 165 -15.60 -12.03 -0.69
C ALA A 165 -15.02 -12.91 0.41
N LEU A 166 -14.53 -12.28 1.47
CA LEU A 166 -14.07 -12.94 2.68
C LEU A 166 -15.15 -12.72 3.75
N TYR A 167 -15.81 -13.80 4.17
CA TYR A 167 -16.83 -13.74 5.20
C TYR A 167 -16.26 -14.30 6.51
N PRO A 168 -16.17 -13.50 7.57
CA PRO A 168 -15.91 -14.04 8.89
C PRO A 168 -17.13 -14.88 9.34
N TRP A 169 -16.87 -16.00 9.95
CA TRP A 169 -17.89 -16.79 10.62
C TRP A 169 -17.39 -17.25 11.99
N GLY A 170 -18.31 -17.42 12.92
CA GLY A 170 -17.98 -17.91 14.25
C GLY A 170 -19.22 -18.43 14.95
N ASP A 171 -19.02 -19.45 15.78
CA ASP A 171 -19.96 -19.96 16.75
C ASP A 171 -19.30 -20.00 18.13
N SER A 172 -20.03 -20.56 19.14
CA SER A 172 -19.51 -20.63 20.51
C SER A 172 -18.28 -21.54 20.69
N LYS A 173 -17.85 -22.26 19.66
CA LYS A 173 -16.76 -23.27 19.72
C LYS A 173 -15.68 -23.05 18.66
N SER A 174 -15.97 -22.28 17.59
CA SER A 174 -15.05 -22.08 16.48
C SER A 174 -15.30 -20.77 15.75
N ALA A 175 -14.25 -20.18 15.20
CA ALA A 175 -14.32 -19.00 14.33
C ALA A 175 -13.32 -19.14 13.18
N GLY A 176 -13.66 -18.57 12.03
CA GLY A 176 -12.82 -18.65 10.85
C GLY A 176 -13.24 -17.66 9.77
N PHE A 177 -12.62 -17.80 8.60
CA PHE A 177 -12.96 -17.00 7.42
C PHE A 177 -13.27 -17.91 6.24
N THR A 178 -14.42 -17.67 5.60
CA THR A 178 -14.79 -18.32 4.34
C THR A 178 -14.45 -17.39 3.19
N TYR A 179 -13.65 -17.88 2.26
CA TYR A 179 -13.36 -17.20 1.00
C TYR A 179 -14.28 -17.73 -0.11
N ALA A 180 -15.19 -16.89 -0.57
CA ALA A 180 -16.07 -17.19 -1.69
C ALA A 180 -15.59 -16.44 -2.95
N THR A 181 -15.55 -17.14 -4.10
CA THR A 181 -15.27 -16.55 -5.42
C THR A 181 -16.32 -17.03 -6.39
N ARG A 182 -16.95 -16.12 -7.13
CA ARG A 182 -17.78 -16.45 -8.30
C ARG A 182 -16.88 -16.57 -9.52
N PHE A 183 -17.08 -17.64 -10.26
CA PHE A 183 -16.40 -17.89 -11.54
C PHE A 183 -17.31 -17.40 -12.67
#